data_96740fdef65fe9d471fbfde45bec3e70
#
_entry.id   96740fdef65fe9d471fbfde45bec3e70
#
_cell.length_a   1.000
_cell.length_b   1.000
_cell.length_c   1.000
_cell.angle_alpha   90.00
_cell.angle_beta   90.00
_cell.angle_gamma   90.00
#
_symmetry.space_group_name_H-M   'P 1'
#
loop_
_entity.id
_entity.type
_entity.pdbx_description
1 polymer ?
#
loop_
_entity_poly.entity_id
_entity_poly.type
_entity_poly.pdbx_seq_one_letter_code
_entity_poly.pdbx_strand_id
1 'polypeptide(L)'
;FSGEGGRPRLSSLIWNEGIAMIEFKNVSKKYPNGFEALKDIDLTIEQGEFVAIIGLSGAGKSTLIRTINRMHDISSGTLTVDGTDVMSLHGRSLRSFRRRIGMIFQSFNLITRTTVIKNVLTAFVPDLPWWRATFGIFTKDEKLRALDALDKVAILDKAFVRADQLSGGQQQRVALARTLAQDPQIILADEPVASLDPVTARQVMDDFKRINRDMNITVLINIHHVELALQYASRVVGIRSGEIVYDGPVEKVTQEVLDSIYQGGEESAV
;
A
#
# COMPACT_ATOMS: atom_id res chain seq x y z
N PHE A 1 28.98 39.56 -2.04
CA PHE A 1 28.49 38.82 -0.87
C PHE A 1 27.19 38.14 -1.29
N SER A 2 27.29 36.95 -1.83
CA SER A 2 26.19 36.05 -2.17
C SER A 2 26.10 34.99 -1.09
N GLY A 3 25.05 35.03 -0.30
CA GLY A 3 24.71 34.06 0.69
C GLY A 3 23.74 33.03 0.06
N GLU A 4 24.23 31.85 -0.26
CA GLU A 4 23.40 30.69 -0.59
C GLU A 4 22.76 30.17 0.70
N GLY A 5 21.46 30.42 0.87
CA GLY A 5 20.63 29.83 1.88
C GLY A 5 20.25 28.40 1.52
N GLY A 6 21.13 27.44 1.78
CA GLY A 6 20.81 26.03 1.71
C GLY A 6 19.75 25.67 2.75
N ARG A 7 18.58 25.21 2.31
CA ARG A 7 17.57 24.64 3.19
C ARG A 7 18.18 23.43 3.92
N PRO A 8 18.00 23.28 5.25
CA PRO A 8 18.52 22.13 5.95
C PRO A 8 17.81 20.86 5.42
N ARG A 9 18.59 19.90 4.94
CA ARG A 9 18.11 18.55 4.64
C ARG A 9 17.65 17.91 5.95
N LEU A 10 16.38 17.50 6.02
CA LEU A 10 15.77 16.81 7.16
C LEU A 10 16.33 15.38 7.39
N SER A 11 17.45 15.02 6.79
CA SER A 11 18.00 13.66 6.76
C SER A 11 19.09 13.40 7.81
N SER A 12 18.83 13.63 9.11
CA SER A 12 19.77 13.18 10.15
C SER A 12 19.08 12.95 11.49
N LEU A 13 18.09 12.06 11.53
CA LEU A 13 17.72 11.38 12.77
C LEU A 13 18.16 9.93 12.63
N ILE A 14 19.15 9.54 13.42
CA ILE A 14 19.74 8.20 13.49
C ILE A 14 18.64 7.23 13.93
N TRP A 15 18.02 6.57 12.95
CA TRP A 15 17.25 5.36 13.17
C TRP A 15 18.24 4.18 13.11
N ASN A 16 17.99 3.13 13.89
CA ASN A 16 18.71 1.87 13.73
C ASN A 16 18.75 1.56 12.24
N GLU A 17 19.92 1.29 11.66
CA GLU A 17 20.08 0.99 10.23
C GLU A 17 19.35 -0.32 9.91
N GLY A 18 18.03 -0.24 9.67
CA GLY A 18 17.21 -1.31 9.13
C GLY A 18 17.57 -1.55 7.65
N ILE A 19 17.22 -2.70 7.14
CA ILE A 19 17.39 -3.01 5.72
C ILE A 19 16.34 -2.20 4.94
N ALA A 20 16.80 -1.28 4.07
CA ALA A 20 15.93 -0.49 3.21
C ALA A 20 15.14 -1.42 2.28
N MET A 21 13.80 -1.45 2.46
CA MET A 21 12.90 -2.24 1.64
C MET A 21 12.42 -1.44 0.43
N ILE A 22 12.14 -0.14 0.60
CA ILE A 22 11.72 0.76 -0.47
C ILE A 22 12.52 2.05 -0.35
N GLU A 23 13.12 2.52 -1.44
CA GLU A 23 13.92 3.75 -1.44
C GLU A 23 13.57 4.62 -2.64
N PHE A 24 13.13 5.84 -2.37
CA PHE A 24 12.94 6.91 -3.34
C PHE A 24 14.11 7.89 -3.22
N LYS A 25 14.75 8.23 -4.35
CA LYS A 25 15.82 9.24 -4.46
C LYS A 25 15.46 10.27 -5.52
N ASN A 26 15.11 11.49 -5.09
CA ASN A 26 14.71 12.62 -5.94
C ASN A 26 13.63 12.22 -6.97
N VAL A 27 12.63 11.45 -6.53
CA VAL A 27 11.61 10.90 -7.41
C VAL A 27 10.53 11.94 -7.68
N SER A 28 10.31 12.23 -8.97
CA SER A 28 9.19 13.06 -9.41
C SER A 28 8.27 12.31 -10.37
N LYS A 29 6.98 12.66 -10.35
CA LYS A 29 5.97 12.13 -11.25
C LYS A 29 5.16 13.25 -11.86
N LYS A 30 5.29 13.42 -13.17
CA LYS A 30 4.49 14.34 -13.99
C LYS A 30 3.61 13.57 -14.96
N TYR A 31 2.34 13.91 -15.00
CA TYR A 31 1.37 13.32 -15.93
C TYR A 31 1.38 14.05 -17.29
N PRO A 32 0.88 13.42 -18.39
CA PRO A 32 0.87 14.05 -19.71
C PRO A 32 0.11 15.37 -19.80
N ASN A 33 -0.85 15.62 -18.93
CA ASN A 33 -1.60 16.87 -18.81
C ASN A 33 -0.81 18.00 -18.12
N GLY A 34 0.46 17.77 -17.77
CA GLY A 34 1.33 18.72 -17.10
C GLY A 34 1.22 18.73 -15.58
N PHE A 35 0.26 18.00 -14.99
CA PHE A 35 0.12 17.92 -13.53
C PHE A 35 1.28 17.14 -12.92
N GLU A 36 1.96 17.74 -11.95
CA GLU A 36 3.08 17.15 -11.21
C GLU A 36 2.59 16.62 -9.86
N ALA A 37 2.40 15.31 -9.82
CA ALA A 37 1.78 14.63 -8.68
C ALA A 37 2.78 14.28 -7.57
N LEU A 38 4.07 14.14 -7.91
CA LEU A 38 5.17 13.94 -6.95
C LEU A 38 6.33 14.84 -7.37
N LYS A 39 6.97 15.48 -6.40
CA LYS A 39 8.05 16.46 -6.60
C LYS A 39 9.21 16.12 -5.67
N ASP A 40 10.33 15.72 -6.27
CA ASP A 40 11.61 15.47 -5.58
C ASP A 40 11.46 14.69 -4.27
N ILE A 41 10.74 13.56 -4.35
CA ILE A 41 10.49 12.69 -3.21
C ILE A 41 11.79 11.96 -2.83
N ASP A 42 12.25 12.17 -1.60
CA ASP A 42 13.24 11.37 -0.91
C ASP A 42 12.57 10.65 0.26
N LEU A 43 12.52 9.31 0.22
CA LEU A 43 11.85 8.50 1.23
C LEU A 43 12.47 7.11 1.30
N THR A 44 12.81 6.63 2.48
CA THR A 44 13.25 5.26 2.72
C THR A 44 12.27 4.59 3.67
N ILE A 45 11.76 3.41 3.29
CA ILE A 45 10.92 2.56 4.13
C ILE A 45 11.71 1.29 4.45
N GLU A 46 11.79 0.94 5.71
CA GLU A 46 12.49 -0.25 6.18
C GLU A 46 11.59 -1.49 6.14
N GLN A 47 12.24 -2.66 6.19
CA GLN A 47 11.51 -3.92 6.24
C GLN A 47 10.68 -4.03 7.53
N GLY A 48 9.44 -4.46 7.40
CA GLY A 48 8.53 -4.67 8.54
C GLY A 48 7.90 -3.40 9.10
N GLU A 49 8.18 -2.21 8.55
CA GLU A 49 7.49 -0.99 8.97
C GLU A 49 6.00 -1.03 8.63
N PHE A 50 5.19 -0.38 9.47
CA PHE A 50 3.80 -0.06 9.18
C PHE A 50 3.66 1.45 9.02
N VAL A 51 3.63 1.92 7.77
CA VAL A 51 3.66 3.35 7.42
C VAL A 51 2.28 3.81 6.94
N ALA A 52 1.76 4.85 7.57
CA ALA A 52 0.56 5.55 7.09
C ALA A 52 0.95 6.78 6.27
N ILE A 53 0.36 6.90 5.08
CA ILE A 53 0.50 8.06 4.20
C ILE A 53 -0.75 8.91 4.35
N ILE A 54 -0.61 10.16 4.81
CA ILE A 54 -1.71 11.10 5.05
C ILE A 54 -1.53 12.39 4.25
N GLY A 55 -2.62 13.13 4.06
CA GLY A 55 -2.66 14.41 3.35
C GLY A 55 -3.99 14.63 2.63
N LEU A 56 -4.18 15.79 2.06
CA LEU A 56 -5.39 16.16 1.33
C LEU A 56 -5.68 15.26 0.13
N SER A 57 -6.93 15.25 -0.34
CA SER A 57 -7.28 14.63 -1.62
C SER A 57 -6.47 15.30 -2.74
N GLY A 58 -5.92 14.50 -3.67
CA GLY A 58 -5.08 15.02 -4.74
C GLY A 58 -3.64 15.34 -4.35
N ALA A 59 -3.23 15.22 -3.08
CA ALA A 59 -1.86 15.55 -2.64
C ALA A 59 -0.74 14.65 -3.21
N GLY A 60 -1.07 13.53 -3.88
CA GLY A 60 -0.08 12.61 -4.46
C GLY A 60 0.01 11.23 -3.79
N LYS A 61 -0.72 10.98 -2.70
CA LYS A 61 -0.66 9.74 -1.90
C LYS A 61 -0.82 8.46 -2.73
N SER A 62 -1.93 8.35 -3.47
CA SER A 62 -2.19 7.18 -4.34
C SER A 62 -1.15 7.06 -5.47
N THR A 63 -0.64 8.18 -5.97
CA THR A 63 0.43 8.18 -6.97
C THR A 63 1.71 7.59 -6.36
N LEU A 64 2.11 8.01 -5.15
CA LEU A 64 3.28 7.47 -4.45
C LEU A 64 3.19 5.95 -4.32
N ILE A 65 2.08 5.44 -3.77
CA ILE A 65 1.86 4.00 -3.59
C ILE A 65 1.92 3.26 -4.94
N ARG A 66 1.29 3.80 -5.99
CA ARG A 66 1.21 3.15 -7.30
C ARG A 66 2.51 3.19 -8.10
N THR A 67 3.47 4.04 -7.74
CA THR A 67 4.81 3.98 -8.34
C THR A 67 5.62 2.79 -7.80
N ILE A 68 5.44 2.40 -6.54
CA ILE A 68 6.19 1.32 -5.90
C ILE A 68 5.99 -0.01 -6.65
N ASN A 69 4.75 -0.34 -7.05
CA ASN A 69 4.46 -1.55 -7.83
C ASN A 69 4.48 -1.30 -9.35
N ARG A 70 4.97 -0.11 -9.76
CA ARG A 70 5.04 0.33 -11.15
C ARG A 70 3.71 0.26 -11.91
N MET A 71 2.58 0.56 -11.23
CA MET A 71 1.34 0.91 -11.93
C MET A 71 1.44 2.27 -12.62
N HIS A 72 2.26 3.16 -12.05
CA HIS A 72 2.68 4.42 -12.66
C HIS A 72 4.20 4.46 -12.73
N ASP A 73 4.75 4.77 -13.91
CA ASP A 73 6.18 5.03 -14.06
C ASP A 73 6.50 6.40 -13.46
N ILE A 74 7.68 6.54 -12.84
CA ILE A 74 8.22 7.82 -12.38
C ILE A 74 8.69 8.64 -13.60
N SER A 75 8.79 9.96 -13.46
CA SER A 75 9.28 10.86 -14.53
C SER A 75 10.77 11.14 -14.40
N SER A 76 11.29 11.17 -13.17
CA SER A 76 12.71 11.37 -12.86
C SER A 76 13.05 10.77 -11.51
N GLY A 77 14.33 10.69 -11.17
CA GLY A 77 14.84 10.10 -9.95
C GLY A 77 15.05 8.58 -10.05
N THR A 78 15.24 7.94 -8.89
CA THR A 78 15.45 6.50 -8.79
C THR A 78 14.54 5.92 -7.73
N LEU A 79 13.87 4.81 -8.05
CA LEU A 79 13.04 4.04 -7.12
C LEU A 79 13.55 2.61 -7.06
N THR A 80 14.01 2.20 -5.89
CA THR A 80 14.43 0.82 -5.64
C THR A 80 13.50 0.15 -4.64
N VAL A 81 13.28 -1.15 -4.84
CA VAL A 81 12.55 -2.02 -3.92
C VAL A 81 13.38 -3.28 -3.72
N ASP A 82 13.73 -3.59 -2.48
CA ASP A 82 14.62 -4.70 -2.13
C ASP A 82 15.90 -4.66 -2.99
N GLY A 83 16.52 -3.47 -3.08
CA GLY A 83 17.73 -3.20 -3.88
C GLY A 83 17.54 -3.27 -5.41
N THR A 84 16.34 -3.57 -5.89
CA THR A 84 16.06 -3.69 -7.33
C THR A 84 15.52 -2.35 -7.88
N ASP A 85 16.16 -1.79 -8.90
CA ASP A 85 15.62 -0.63 -9.62
C ASP A 85 14.33 -1.02 -10.35
N VAL A 86 13.22 -0.42 -9.92
CA VAL A 86 11.87 -0.72 -10.41
C VAL A 86 11.72 -0.35 -11.89
N MET A 87 12.40 0.72 -12.35
CA MET A 87 12.28 1.16 -13.73
C MET A 87 13.01 0.27 -14.73
N SER A 88 14.01 -0.49 -14.28
CA SER A 88 14.74 -1.44 -15.11
C SER A 88 13.95 -2.72 -15.45
N LEU A 89 12.86 -3.00 -14.72
CA LEU A 89 12.10 -4.24 -14.83
C LEU A 89 11.14 -4.23 -16.03
N HIS A 90 11.08 -5.33 -16.81
CA HIS A 90 10.16 -5.46 -17.94
C HIS A 90 9.62 -6.90 -18.09
N GLY A 91 8.47 -7.05 -18.73
CA GLY A 91 7.93 -8.37 -19.11
C GLY A 91 7.82 -9.35 -17.91
N ARG A 92 8.59 -10.43 -17.94
CA ARG A 92 8.56 -11.48 -16.90
C ARG A 92 9.14 -11.00 -15.58
N SER A 93 10.22 -10.20 -15.57
CA SER A 93 10.84 -9.68 -14.35
C SER A 93 9.89 -8.74 -13.60
N LEU A 94 9.17 -7.86 -14.31
CA LEU A 94 8.15 -7.00 -13.71
C LEU A 94 6.97 -7.80 -13.13
N ARG A 95 6.55 -8.88 -13.80
CA ARG A 95 5.51 -9.77 -13.25
C ARG A 95 5.97 -10.46 -11.97
N SER A 96 7.18 -11.01 -11.95
CA SER A 96 7.77 -11.64 -10.76
C SER A 96 7.92 -10.65 -9.61
N PHE A 97 8.34 -9.41 -9.90
CA PHE A 97 8.44 -8.33 -8.94
C PHE A 97 7.08 -8.00 -8.30
N ARG A 98 6.04 -7.80 -9.12
CA ARG A 98 4.70 -7.47 -8.62
C ARG A 98 4.06 -8.56 -7.75
N ARG A 99 4.54 -9.80 -7.81
CA ARG A 99 4.05 -10.89 -6.95
C ARG A 99 4.51 -10.74 -5.50
N ARG A 100 5.69 -10.13 -5.30
CA ARG A 100 6.21 -9.86 -3.96
C ARG A 100 5.53 -8.65 -3.32
N ILE A 101 4.71 -7.93 -4.08
CA ILE A 101 4.01 -6.72 -3.63
C ILE A 101 2.52 -6.94 -3.76
N GLY A 102 1.85 -7.07 -2.64
CA GLY A 102 0.40 -7.11 -2.58
C GLY A 102 -0.20 -5.71 -2.76
N MET A 103 -1.25 -5.59 -3.57
CA MET A 103 -1.97 -4.32 -3.73
C MET A 103 -3.43 -4.48 -3.37
N ILE A 104 -3.89 -3.63 -2.46
CA ILE A 104 -5.27 -3.56 -1.98
C ILE A 104 -5.83 -2.19 -2.34
N PHE A 105 -6.97 -2.18 -3.02
CA PHE A 105 -7.63 -0.97 -3.49
C PHE A 105 -8.87 -0.65 -2.65
N GLN A 106 -9.35 0.56 -2.74
CA GLN A 106 -10.60 1.02 -2.13
C GLN A 106 -11.81 0.18 -2.58
N SER A 107 -11.90 -0.15 -3.87
CA SER A 107 -12.84 -1.16 -4.37
C SER A 107 -12.20 -2.53 -4.19
N PHE A 108 -12.86 -3.44 -3.53
CA PHE A 108 -12.34 -4.78 -3.16
C PHE A 108 -11.83 -5.61 -4.34
N ASN A 109 -12.24 -5.25 -5.56
CA ASN A 109 -11.87 -5.91 -6.83
C ASN A 109 -12.09 -7.43 -6.79
N LEU A 110 -13.19 -7.85 -6.19
CA LEU A 110 -13.60 -9.24 -6.14
C LEU A 110 -14.48 -9.60 -7.33
N ILE A 111 -14.37 -10.85 -7.76
CA ILE A 111 -15.32 -11.42 -8.72
C ILE A 111 -16.59 -11.76 -7.94
N THR A 112 -17.62 -10.92 -8.06
CA THR A 112 -18.80 -10.89 -7.18
C THR A 112 -19.62 -12.17 -7.21
N ARG A 113 -19.82 -12.75 -8.40
CA ARG A 113 -20.68 -13.95 -8.59
C ARG A 113 -19.96 -15.29 -8.41
N THR A 114 -18.78 -15.29 -7.78
CA THR A 114 -18.02 -16.50 -7.47
C THR A 114 -17.74 -16.61 -5.98
N THR A 115 -17.30 -17.79 -5.54
CA THR A 115 -17.05 -18.05 -4.12
C THR A 115 -15.80 -17.33 -3.62
N VAL A 116 -15.73 -17.13 -2.30
CA VAL A 116 -14.60 -16.52 -1.60
C VAL A 116 -13.29 -17.25 -1.92
N ILE A 117 -13.26 -18.57 -1.77
CA ILE A 117 -12.05 -19.36 -2.07
C ILE A 117 -11.60 -19.20 -3.54
N LYS A 118 -12.53 -19.12 -4.50
CA LYS A 118 -12.18 -18.91 -5.89
C LYS A 118 -11.59 -17.52 -6.12
N ASN A 119 -12.05 -16.49 -5.39
CA ASN A 119 -11.44 -15.16 -5.40
C ASN A 119 -9.99 -15.21 -4.91
N VAL A 120 -9.71 -15.93 -3.81
CA VAL A 120 -8.34 -16.07 -3.29
C VAL A 120 -7.46 -16.88 -4.26
N LEU A 121 -7.99 -17.94 -4.85
CA LEU A 121 -7.28 -18.77 -5.85
C LEU A 121 -6.84 -17.98 -7.09
N THR A 122 -7.49 -16.84 -7.43
CA THR A 122 -7.03 -15.98 -8.52
C THR A 122 -5.62 -15.42 -8.30
N ALA A 123 -5.14 -15.38 -7.07
CA ALA A 123 -3.77 -15.00 -6.71
C ALA A 123 -2.72 -15.83 -7.43
N PHE A 124 -3.01 -17.09 -7.72
CA PHE A 124 -2.08 -18.04 -8.38
C PHE A 124 -2.16 -18.02 -9.91
N VAL A 125 -3.23 -17.43 -10.49
CA VAL A 125 -3.46 -17.45 -11.96
C VAL A 125 -2.26 -16.95 -12.77
N PRO A 126 -1.52 -15.90 -12.38
CA PRO A 126 -0.36 -15.44 -13.15
C PRO A 126 0.76 -16.46 -13.31
N ASP A 127 0.77 -17.52 -12.47
CA ASP A 127 1.79 -18.58 -12.43
C ASP A 127 1.38 -19.82 -13.16
N LEU A 128 0.10 -19.95 -13.45
CA LEU A 128 -0.43 -21.15 -14.04
C LEU A 128 -0.09 -21.22 -15.55
N PRO A 129 0.16 -22.41 -16.08
CA PRO A 129 0.09 -22.63 -17.51
C PRO A 129 -1.27 -22.17 -18.03
N TRP A 130 -1.32 -21.63 -19.25
CA TRP A 130 -2.52 -21.04 -19.83
C TRP A 130 -3.76 -21.95 -19.76
N TRP A 131 -3.58 -23.26 -19.98
CA TRP A 131 -4.67 -24.22 -19.92
C TRP A 131 -5.23 -24.42 -18.50
N ARG A 132 -4.38 -24.44 -17.45
CA ARG A 132 -4.84 -24.50 -16.07
C ARG A 132 -5.59 -23.23 -15.66
N ALA A 133 -5.08 -22.07 -16.09
CA ALA A 133 -5.72 -20.77 -15.84
C ALA A 133 -7.11 -20.72 -16.49
N THR A 134 -7.23 -21.17 -17.76
CA THR A 134 -8.49 -21.17 -18.51
C THR A 134 -9.54 -22.10 -17.90
N PHE A 135 -9.15 -23.29 -17.49
CA PHE A 135 -10.07 -24.28 -16.90
C PHE A 135 -10.22 -24.17 -15.37
N GLY A 136 -9.54 -23.21 -14.72
CA GLY A 136 -9.60 -23.02 -13.27
C GLY A 136 -9.10 -24.22 -12.47
N ILE A 137 -8.06 -24.91 -12.96
CA ILE A 137 -7.51 -26.12 -12.34
C ILE A 137 -6.42 -25.75 -11.37
N PHE A 138 -6.70 -25.91 -10.08
CA PHE A 138 -5.77 -25.64 -8.98
C PHE A 138 -5.37 -26.93 -8.27
N THR A 139 -4.09 -27.02 -7.87
CA THR A 139 -3.55 -28.16 -7.10
C THR A 139 -4.11 -28.17 -5.69
N LYS A 140 -3.88 -29.29 -4.98
CA LYS A 140 -4.23 -29.40 -3.57
C LYS A 140 -3.47 -28.38 -2.71
N ASP A 141 -2.20 -28.15 -3.01
CA ASP A 141 -1.36 -27.16 -2.32
C ASP A 141 -1.88 -25.73 -2.50
N GLU A 142 -2.19 -25.32 -3.73
CA GLU A 142 -2.75 -23.98 -4.01
C GLU A 142 -4.08 -23.76 -3.26
N LYS A 143 -4.92 -24.80 -3.16
CA LYS A 143 -6.18 -24.75 -2.39
C LYS A 143 -5.94 -24.65 -0.89
N LEU A 144 -4.97 -25.39 -0.35
CA LEU A 144 -4.59 -25.30 1.06
C LEU A 144 -4.02 -23.93 1.41
N ARG A 145 -3.14 -23.36 0.59
CA ARG A 145 -2.62 -22.01 0.76
C ARG A 145 -3.73 -20.96 0.71
N ALA A 146 -4.72 -21.11 -0.16
CA ALA A 146 -5.88 -20.22 -0.21
C ALA A 146 -6.73 -20.30 1.07
N LEU A 147 -6.94 -21.50 1.63
CA LEU A 147 -7.66 -21.70 2.88
C LEU A 147 -6.88 -21.14 4.08
N ASP A 148 -5.56 -21.35 4.14
CA ASP A 148 -4.68 -20.79 5.16
C ASP A 148 -4.71 -19.24 5.12
N ALA A 149 -4.70 -18.64 3.94
CA ALA A 149 -4.81 -17.19 3.80
C ALA A 149 -6.18 -16.66 4.30
N LEU A 150 -7.28 -17.40 4.08
CA LEU A 150 -8.60 -17.07 4.62
C LEU A 150 -8.65 -17.21 6.15
N ASP A 151 -7.98 -18.21 6.69
CA ASP A 151 -7.89 -18.42 8.15
C ASP A 151 -7.13 -17.26 8.81
N LYS A 152 -6.01 -16.84 8.23
CA LYS A 152 -5.20 -15.69 8.70
C LYS A 152 -5.99 -14.39 8.83
N VAL A 153 -7.08 -14.21 8.09
CA VAL A 153 -7.95 -13.02 8.17
C VAL A 153 -9.33 -13.35 8.79
N ALA A 154 -9.45 -14.48 9.48
CA ALA A 154 -10.64 -14.91 10.21
C ALA A 154 -11.93 -14.91 9.37
N ILE A 155 -11.87 -15.45 8.12
CA ILE A 155 -13.03 -15.56 7.23
C ILE A 155 -13.11 -16.95 6.56
N LEU A 156 -12.43 -17.94 7.11
CA LEU A 156 -12.41 -19.30 6.58
C LEU A 156 -13.81 -19.95 6.51
N ASP A 157 -14.68 -19.64 7.47
CA ASP A 157 -16.08 -20.10 7.52
C ASP A 157 -16.90 -19.68 6.29
N LYS A 158 -16.49 -18.62 5.60
CA LYS A 158 -17.12 -18.10 4.38
C LYS A 158 -16.48 -18.59 3.08
N ALA A 159 -15.52 -19.53 3.13
CA ALA A 159 -14.73 -19.94 1.96
C ALA A 159 -15.60 -20.33 0.74
N PHE A 160 -16.75 -20.94 0.97
CA PHE A 160 -17.66 -21.41 -0.09
C PHE A 160 -18.87 -20.50 -0.34
N VAL A 161 -18.98 -19.38 0.41
CA VAL A 161 -20.01 -18.36 0.20
C VAL A 161 -19.64 -17.51 -1.02
N ARG A 162 -20.63 -16.97 -1.73
CA ARG A 162 -20.38 -16.04 -2.84
C ARG A 162 -19.96 -14.66 -2.31
N ALA A 163 -19.03 -14.01 -3.04
CA ALA A 163 -18.49 -12.72 -2.62
C ALA A 163 -19.53 -11.59 -2.56
N ASP A 164 -20.59 -11.65 -3.38
CA ASP A 164 -21.69 -10.66 -3.36
C ASP A 164 -22.64 -10.82 -2.15
N GLN A 165 -22.52 -11.88 -1.36
CA GLN A 165 -23.29 -12.10 -0.14
C GLN A 165 -22.55 -11.63 1.12
N LEU A 166 -21.35 -11.09 0.97
CA LEU A 166 -20.51 -10.63 2.07
C LEU A 166 -20.72 -9.16 2.37
N SER A 167 -20.58 -8.77 3.65
CA SER A 167 -20.44 -7.36 4.04
C SER A 167 -19.18 -6.73 3.48
N GLY A 168 -19.09 -5.39 3.42
CA GLY A 168 -17.92 -4.67 2.92
C GLY A 168 -16.63 -5.07 3.64
N GLY A 169 -16.65 -5.17 4.97
CA GLY A 169 -15.49 -5.61 5.75
C GLY A 169 -15.08 -7.05 5.47
N GLN A 170 -16.06 -7.95 5.27
CA GLN A 170 -15.79 -9.32 4.85
C GLN A 170 -15.17 -9.38 3.45
N GLN A 171 -15.66 -8.56 2.51
CA GLN A 171 -15.08 -8.44 1.17
C GLN A 171 -13.63 -7.93 1.24
N GLN A 172 -13.35 -6.96 2.11
CA GLN A 172 -11.99 -6.45 2.33
C GLN A 172 -11.06 -7.54 2.89
N ARG A 173 -11.52 -8.34 3.85
CA ARG A 173 -10.76 -9.49 4.36
C ARG A 173 -10.46 -10.51 3.25
N VAL A 174 -11.40 -10.76 2.34
CA VAL A 174 -11.15 -11.63 1.17
C VAL A 174 -10.09 -11.02 0.23
N ALA A 175 -10.11 -9.71 0.00
CA ALA A 175 -9.07 -9.02 -0.78
C ALA A 175 -7.70 -9.14 -0.10
N LEU A 176 -7.65 -9.01 1.24
CA LEU A 176 -6.44 -9.18 2.03
C LEU A 176 -5.95 -10.65 1.99
N ALA A 177 -6.85 -11.65 2.15
CA ALA A 177 -6.51 -13.07 2.00
C ALA A 177 -5.94 -13.39 0.62
N ARG A 178 -6.54 -12.85 -0.45
CA ARG A 178 -6.04 -13.00 -1.82
C ARG A 178 -4.61 -12.46 -1.95
N THR A 179 -4.33 -11.33 -1.31
CA THR A 179 -3.00 -10.74 -1.28
C THR A 179 -2.02 -11.62 -0.53
N LEU A 180 -2.38 -12.14 0.65
CA LEU A 180 -1.56 -13.01 1.49
C LEU A 180 -1.25 -14.37 0.82
N ALA A 181 -2.17 -14.89 0.00
CA ALA A 181 -1.96 -16.14 -0.72
C ALA A 181 -0.76 -16.11 -1.68
N GLN A 182 -0.30 -14.91 -2.09
CA GLN A 182 0.91 -14.71 -2.91
C GLN A 182 2.20 -14.71 -2.09
N ASP A 183 2.12 -14.73 -0.75
CA ASP A 183 3.26 -14.60 0.16
C ASP A 183 4.06 -13.30 -0.09
N PRO A 184 3.41 -12.12 0.04
CA PRO A 184 4.04 -10.84 -0.29
C PRO A 184 5.03 -10.40 0.79
N GLN A 185 6.08 -9.67 0.40
CA GLN A 185 6.99 -8.98 1.31
C GLN A 185 6.49 -7.58 1.68
N ILE A 186 5.69 -6.98 0.78
CA ILE A 186 5.14 -5.63 0.93
C ILE A 186 3.64 -5.68 0.65
N ILE A 187 2.85 -5.01 1.47
CA ILE A 187 1.43 -4.74 1.20
C ILE A 187 1.25 -3.23 1.02
N LEU A 188 0.76 -2.84 -0.15
CA LEU A 188 0.35 -1.49 -0.48
C LEU A 188 -1.17 -1.41 -0.42
N ALA A 189 -1.71 -0.52 0.40
CA ALA A 189 -3.15 -0.36 0.55
C ALA A 189 -3.57 1.09 0.24
N ASP A 190 -4.36 1.25 -0.81
CA ASP A 190 -4.85 2.55 -1.27
C ASP A 190 -6.31 2.72 -0.81
N GLU A 191 -6.51 3.41 0.30
CA GLU A 191 -7.79 3.69 0.96
C GLU A 191 -8.63 2.43 1.30
N PRO A 192 -8.05 1.40 1.93
CA PRO A 192 -8.69 0.10 2.08
C PRO A 192 -9.93 0.09 2.99
N VAL A 193 -10.15 1.16 3.75
CA VAL A 193 -11.26 1.26 4.71
C VAL A 193 -12.22 2.42 4.44
N ALA A 194 -12.03 3.16 3.35
CA ALA A 194 -12.79 4.39 3.07
C ALA A 194 -14.31 4.18 2.91
N SER A 195 -14.74 3.00 2.49
CA SER A 195 -16.16 2.65 2.29
C SER A 195 -16.78 1.85 3.44
N LEU A 196 -16.06 1.70 4.56
CA LEU A 196 -16.49 0.90 5.71
C LEU A 196 -16.98 1.79 6.85
N ASP A 197 -17.91 1.26 7.64
CA ASP A 197 -18.28 1.89 8.91
C ASP A 197 -17.11 1.87 9.91
N PRO A 198 -17.10 2.76 10.92
CA PRO A 198 -15.95 2.92 11.82
C PRO A 198 -15.58 1.64 12.61
N VAL A 199 -16.56 0.80 12.95
CA VAL A 199 -16.30 -0.45 13.69
C VAL A 199 -15.61 -1.46 12.79
N THR A 200 -16.17 -1.67 11.61
CA THR A 200 -15.62 -2.56 10.59
C THR A 200 -14.23 -2.10 10.11
N ALA A 201 -14.04 -0.78 9.93
CA ALA A 201 -12.75 -0.20 9.57
C ALA A 201 -11.66 -0.55 10.58
N ARG A 202 -11.94 -0.42 11.89
CA ARG A 202 -10.99 -0.82 12.96
C ARG A 202 -10.65 -2.30 12.89
N GLN A 203 -11.65 -3.18 12.71
CA GLN A 203 -11.40 -4.62 12.60
C GLN A 203 -10.48 -4.98 11.43
N VAL A 204 -10.64 -4.32 10.29
CA VAL A 204 -9.76 -4.50 9.12
C VAL A 204 -8.36 -3.96 9.41
N MET A 205 -8.25 -2.83 10.10
CA MET A 205 -6.94 -2.28 10.51
C MET A 205 -6.23 -3.18 11.53
N ASP A 206 -6.97 -3.82 12.46
CA ASP A 206 -6.44 -4.84 13.36
C ASP A 206 -5.85 -6.03 12.59
N ASP A 207 -6.51 -6.47 11.52
CA ASP A 207 -5.99 -7.52 10.64
C ASP A 207 -4.68 -7.09 9.96
N PHE A 208 -4.59 -5.86 9.42
CA PHE A 208 -3.34 -5.32 8.85
C PHE A 208 -2.22 -5.28 9.89
N LYS A 209 -2.50 -4.78 11.11
CA LYS A 209 -1.50 -4.67 12.18
C LYS A 209 -1.00 -6.03 12.62
N ARG A 210 -1.90 -7.01 12.76
CA ARG A 210 -1.57 -8.38 13.11
C ARG A 210 -0.67 -9.02 12.04
N ILE A 211 -1.03 -8.90 10.76
CA ILE A 211 -0.27 -9.44 9.63
C ILE A 211 1.11 -8.80 9.55
N ASN A 212 1.22 -7.47 9.68
CA ASN A 212 2.50 -6.78 9.72
C ASN A 212 3.41 -7.35 10.81
N ARG A 213 2.88 -7.46 12.05
CA ARG A 213 3.65 -7.93 13.21
C ARG A 213 4.03 -9.42 13.10
N ASP A 214 3.06 -10.28 12.77
CA ASP A 214 3.22 -11.74 12.86
C ASP A 214 3.99 -12.31 11.65
N MET A 215 3.96 -11.63 10.51
CA MET A 215 4.61 -12.07 9.27
C MET A 215 5.78 -11.16 8.85
N ASN A 216 6.10 -10.10 9.61
CA ASN A 216 7.13 -9.10 9.29
C ASN A 216 6.99 -8.51 7.87
N ILE A 217 5.74 -8.37 7.39
CA ILE A 217 5.43 -7.77 6.09
C ILE A 217 5.46 -6.25 6.22
N THR A 218 6.15 -5.56 5.31
CA THR A 218 6.10 -4.09 5.23
C THR A 218 4.74 -3.63 4.74
N VAL A 219 4.09 -2.71 5.46
CA VAL A 219 2.75 -2.21 5.10
C VAL A 219 2.82 -0.70 4.86
N LEU A 220 2.43 -0.27 3.66
CA LEU A 220 2.18 1.14 3.36
C LEU A 220 0.69 1.32 3.08
N ILE A 221 0.07 2.21 3.84
CA ILE A 221 -1.36 2.43 3.74
C ILE A 221 -1.68 3.91 3.55
N ASN A 222 -2.44 4.22 2.49
CA ASN A 222 -3.04 5.52 2.29
C ASN A 222 -4.36 5.56 3.06
N ILE A 223 -4.48 6.49 4.00
CA ILE A 223 -5.67 6.63 4.86
C ILE A 223 -6.08 8.10 4.93
N HIS A 224 -7.40 8.36 4.76
CA HIS A 224 -7.99 9.68 5.00
C HIS A 224 -8.32 9.94 6.47
N HIS A 225 -8.61 8.89 7.24
CA HIS A 225 -8.93 8.99 8.67
C HIS A 225 -7.65 9.09 9.50
N VAL A 226 -7.27 10.30 9.88
CA VAL A 226 -6.04 10.58 10.65
C VAL A 226 -5.99 9.76 11.94
N GLU A 227 -7.11 9.64 12.66
CA GLU A 227 -7.19 8.87 13.91
C GLU A 227 -6.77 7.41 13.72
N LEU A 228 -7.20 6.77 12.61
CA LEU A 228 -6.78 5.40 12.29
C LEU A 228 -5.28 5.35 11.93
N ALA A 229 -4.77 6.33 11.19
CA ALA A 229 -3.35 6.41 10.88
C ALA A 229 -2.52 6.46 12.16
N LEU A 230 -2.88 7.35 13.10
CA LEU A 230 -2.16 7.54 14.37
C LEU A 230 -2.30 6.34 15.32
N GLN A 231 -3.41 5.61 15.25
CA GLN A 231 -3.64 4.44 16.11
C GLN A 231 -2.86 3.20 15.67
N TYR A 232 -2.71 3.00 14.37
CA TYR A 232 -2.21 1.72 13.81
C TYR A 232 -0.79 1.77 13.26
N ALA A 233 -0.38 2.88 12.66
CA ALA A 233 0.95 3.01 12.08
C ALA A 233 2.03 3.19 13.15
N SER A 234 3.26 2.81 12.83
CA SER A 234 4.45 3.14 13.60
C SER A 234 5.10 4.45 13.10
N ARG A 235 4.87 4.78 11.83
CA ARG A 235 5.44 5.95 11.16
C ARG A 235 4.41 6.59 10.25
N VAL A 236 4.44 7.90 10.17
CA VAL A 236 3.55 8.70 9.32
C VAL A 236 4.37 9.46 8.30
N VAL A 237 3.93 9.42 7.04
CA VAL A 237 4.42 10.25 5.94
C VAL A 237 3.32 11.20 5.53
N GLY A 238 3.52 12.50 5.75
CA GLY A 238 2.59 13.57 5.39
C GLY A 238 2.94 14.13 4.01
N ILE A 239 1.98 14.10 3.08
CA ILE A 239 2.16 14.62 1.72
C ILE A 239 1.24 15.82 1.49
N ARG A 240 1.82 16.92 0.98
CA ARG A 240 1.10 18.12 0.55
C ARG A 240 1.59 18.56 -0.83
N SER A 241 0.68 18.72 -1.78
CA SER A 241 0.96 19.21 -3.15
C SER A 241 2.11 18.50 -3.85
N GLY A 242 2.24 17.18 -3.63
CA GLY A 242 3.27 16.32 -4.24
C GLY A 242 4.60 16.29 -3.50
N GLU A 243 4.73 16.94 -2.37
CA GLU A 243 5.97 17.00 -1.56
C GLU A 243 5.75 16.33 -0.20
N ILE A 244 6.80 15.69 0.36
CA ILE A 244 6.78 15.20 1.73
C ILE A 244 7.03 16.39 2.66
N VAL A 245 6.05 16.70 3.51
CA VAL A 245 6.13 17.79 4.51
C VAL A 245 6.35 17.25 5.93
N TYR A 246 6.11 15.98 6.14
CA TYR A 246 6.41 15.28 7.39
C TYR A 246 6.82 13.84 7.11
N ASP A 247 7.82 13.35 7.81
CA ASP A 247 8.27 11.96 7.82
C ASP A 247 8.84 11.64 9.20
N GLY A 248 8.16 10.78 9.95
CA GLY A 248 8.59 10.47 11.31
C GLY A 248 7.66 9.54 12.08
N PRO A 249 8.06 9.18 13.31
CA PRO A 249 7.26 8.30 14.16
C PRO A 249 5.94 8.93 14.53
N VAL A 250 4.93 8.07 14.70
CA VAL A 250 3.57 8.48 15.00
C VAL A 250 3.48 9.30 16.30
N GLU A 251 4.32 9.00 17.30
CA GLU A 251 4.32 9.68 18.61
C GLU A 251 4.76 11.14 18.52
N LYS A 252 5.40 11.55 17.43
CA LYS A 252 5.83 12.93 17.19
C LYS A 252 4.85 13.75 16.34
N VAL A 253 3.73 13.17 15.94
CA VAL A 253 2.70 13.86 15.16
C VAL A 253 1.90 14.74 16.11
N THR A 254 2.21 16.04 16.12
CA THR A 254 1.47 17.08 16.88
C THR A 254 0.37 17.71 16.02
N GLN A 255 -0.47 18.55 16.63
CA GLN A 255 -1.49 19.31 15.89
C GLN A 255 -0.83 20.22 14.83
N GLU A 256 0.31 20.87 15.16
CA GLU A 256 1.02 21.73 14.21
C GLU A 256 1.52 20.91 12.98
N VAL A 257 1.94 19.66 13.19
CA VAL A 257 2.31 18.74 12.09
C VAL A 257 1.10 18.46 11.23
N LEU A 258 -0.04 18.12 11.83
CA LEU A 258 -1.29 17.90 11.08
C LEU A 258 -1.71 19.14 10.32
N ASP A 259 -1.69 20.31 10.97
CA ASP A 259 -2.02 21.59 10.32
C ASP A 259 -1.10 21.84 9.12
N SER A 260 0.21 21.56 9.22
CA SER A 260 1.16 21.70 8.12
C SER A 260 0.85 20.79 6.94
N ILE A 261 0.37 19.57 7.19
CA ILE A 261 -0.01 18.59 6.16
C ILE A 261 -1.31 18.99 5.46
N TYR A 262 -2.28 19.55 6.22
CA TYR A 262 -3.63 19.87 5.73
C TYR A 262 -3.81 21.35 5.38
N GLN A 263 -2.78 22.22 5.53
CA GLN A 263 -2.82 23.60 5.05
C GLN A 263 -3.12 23.70 3.55
N GLY A 264 -4.03 24.59 3.17
CA GLY A 264 -4.42 24.85 1.77
C GLY A 264 -5.69 24.14 1.31
N GLY A 265 -6.40 23.42 2.20
CA GLY A 265 -7.68 22.75 1.86
C GLY A 265 -8.88 23.69 1.76
N GLU A 266 -8.80 24.92 2.23
CA GLU A 266 -9.93 25.88 2.23
C GLU A 266 -10.03 26.71 0.93
N GLU A 267 -9.01 26.76 0.09
CA GLU A 267 -9.03 27.61 -1.13
C GLU A 267 -9.64 26.92 -2.39
N SER A 268 -10.02 25.66 -2.31
CA SER A 268 -10.54 24.92 -3.49
C SER A 268 -12.05 24.70 -3.49
N ALA A 269 -12.80 25.37 -2.63
CA ALA A 269 -14.25 25.27 -2.51
C ALA A 269 -14.96 26.59 -2.85
N VAL A 270 -14.57 27.24 -3.96
CA VAL A 270 -15.33 28.36 -4.57
C VAL A 270 -15.55 28.08 -6.06
#